data_e00118e7ca97e864e0b11724e7a75dab
#
_entry.id   e00118e7ca97e864e0b11724e7a75dab
#
_cell.length_a   1.000
_cell.length_b   1.000
_cell.length_c   1.000
_cell.angle_alpha   90.00
_cell.angle_beta   90.00
_cell.angle_gamma   90.00
#
_symmetry.space_group_name_H-M   'P 1'
#
loop_
_entity.id
_entity.type
_entity.pdbx_description
1 polymer ?
#
loop_
_entity_poly.entity_id
_entity_poly.type
_entity_poly.pdbx_seq_one_letter_code
_entity_poly.pdbx_strand_id
1 'polypeptide(L)'
;MSTARKIVDSNGNEYASLRAFVRDNDLKRTTVQRAFERYGCYKNDRRGIVAYYVDEEPENVVSVVDEEYEQWKSLRSEEFSYVKIEPKPHSVGSRYAVALFSDAHIEETVTKDSVLGLNEYNVDIAESRIKAYFRNLLSCCLTDKVETLYFASLGDTISGFIHSELEQENGLTPSEAVVKAQSIIVSGLKYLSDGGLRIVFIGICGNHSRTTKKIQHSNGFKMSYEWIMYQNIKNICEIVGVDVEFVIPNSEMAVVDTEDGRRFIFVHGYQIKSSGTNTVCGIYPALNRLAMKWDRTFHQDKIYLGHFHSCVSIPTATVNGSIIGFNAFALSNGFACEEPAQMYEVYDSGVGLLLTRKIYCK
;
A
#
# COMPACT_ATOMS: atom_id res chain seq x y z
N MET A 1 -38.43 37.05 -14.43
CA MET A 1 -38.58 35.85 -15.26
C MET A 1 -37.19 35.29 -15.41
N SER A 2 -36.88 34.13 -14.83
CA SER A 2 -35.58 33.52 -14.98
C SER A 2 -35.42 33.04 -16.43
N THR A 3 -34.52 33.65 -17.19
CA THR A 3 -34.17 33.21 -18.53
C THR A 3 -33.67 31.78 -18.45
N ALA A 4 -34.28 30.87 -19.19
CA ALA A 4 -33.86 29.49 -19.26
C ALA A 4 -32.43 29.40 -19.82
N ARG A 5 -31.49 28.88 -19.06
CA ARG A 5 -30.10 28.72 -19.53
C ARG A 5 -30.02 27.59 -20.55
N LYS A 6 -29.32 27.83 -21.65
CA LYS A 6 -29.05 26.82 -22.68
C LYS A 6 -28.03 25.83 -22.19
N ILE A 7 -28.14 24.56 -22.62
CA ILE A 7 -27.22 23.47 -22.31
C ILE A 7 -26.65 22.95 -23.62
N VAL A 8 -25.37 22.58 -23.59
CA VAL A 8 -24.71 21.88 -24.70
C VAL A 8 -24.17 20.53 -24.17
N ASP A 9 -24.23 19.49 -24.98
CA ASP A 9 -23.65 18.21 -24.66
C ASP A 9 -22.27 18.00 -25.32
N SER A 10 -21.57 16.93 -24.91
CA SER A 10 -20.23 16.57 -25.43
C SER A 10 -20.21 16.29 -26.95
N ASN A 11 -21.36 16.13 -27.58
CA ASN A 11 -21.49 15.91 -29.02
C ASN A 11 -21.82 17.22 -29.77
N GLY A 12 -21.88 18.35 -29.05
CA GLY A 12 -22.19 19.66 -29.61
C GLY A 12 -23.69 19.95 -29.80
N ASN A 13 -24.58 19.09 -29.27
CA ASN A 13 -26.02 19.35 -29.37
C ASN A 13 -26.45 20.40 -28.34
N GLU A 14 -27.19 21.44 -28.81
CA GLU A 14 -27.71 22.51 -27.96
C GLU A 14 -29.15 22.22 -27.53
N TYR A 15 -29.43 22.44 -26.25
CA TYR A 15 -30.77 22.31 -25.67
C TYR A 15 -31.19 23.66 -25.06
N ALA A 16 -32.41 24.10 -25.39
CA ALA A 16 -32.92 25.40 -24.95
C ALA A 16 -33.10 25.53 -23.42
N SER A 17 -33.09 24.40 -22.67
CA SER A 17 -33.18 24.38 -21.22
C SER A 17 -32.85 22.99 -20.65
N LEU A 18 -32.59 22.94 -19.33
CA LEU A 18 -32.44 21.66 -18.57
C LEU A 18 -33.60 20.70 -18.82
N ARG A 19 -34.83 21.22 -18.95
CA ARG A 19 -36.01 20.40 -19.21
C ARG A 19 -36.00 19.77 -20.60
N ALA A 20 -35.52 20.47 -21.61
CA ALA A 20 -35.35 19.97 -22.97
C ALA A 20 -34.26 18.87 -22.99
N PHE A 21 -33.08 19.14 -22.39
CA PHE A 21 -31.97 18.17 -22.28
C PHE A 21 -32.42 16.87 -21.61
N VAL A 22 -33.11 16.95 -20.48
CA VAL A 22 -33.61 15.81 -19.71
C VAL A 22 -34.59 14.96 -20.52
N ARG A 23 -35.54 15.61 -21.20
CA ARG A 23 -36.57 14.96 -22.05
C ARG A 23 -35.92 14.23 -23.24
N ASP A 24 -35.06 14.92 -23.96
CA ASP A 24 -34.53 14.47 -25.24
C ASP A 24 -33.47 13.37 -25.05
N ASN A 25 -32.92 13.26 -23.85
CA ASN A 25 -31.97 12.19 -23.46
C ASN A 25 -32.59 11.12 -22.53
N ASP A 26 -33.88 11.16 -22.26
CA ASP A 26 -34.60 10.22 -21.38
C ASP A 26 -33.91 10.05 -20.02
N LEU A 27 -33.68 11.17 -19.33
CA LEU A 27 -32.98 11.25 -18.06
C LEU A 27 -33.93 11.59 -16.90
N LYS A 28 -33.54 11.22 -15.69
CA LYS A 28 -34.30 11.59 -14.49
C LYS A 28 -33.97 13.03 -14.07
N ARG A 29 -34.96 13.94 -14.18
CA ARG A 29 -34.81 15.37 -13.93
C ARG A 29 -34.12 15.71 -12.62
N THR A 30 -34.51 15.06 -11.53
CA THR A 30 -33.95 15.31 -10.19
C THR A 30 -32.46 14.95 -10.10
N THR A 31 -32.02 13.92 -10.82
CA THR A 31 -30.62 13.52 -10.87
C THR A 31 -29.79 14.53 -11.63
N VAL A 32 -30.27 14.94 -12.81
CA VAL A 32 -29.58 15.91 -13.67
C VAL A 32 -29.53 17.29 -12.99
N GLN A 33 -30.63 17.74 -12.41
CA GLN A 33 -30.70 19.03 -11.72
C GLN A 33 -29.71 19.09 -10.54
N ARG A 34 -29.66 18.04 -9.71
CA ARG A 34 -28.69 17.97 -8.59
C ARG A 34 -27.25 17.97 -9.06
N ALA A 35 -26.96 17.33 -10.19
CA ALA A 35 -25.61 17.33 -10.76
C ALA A 35 -25.20 18.75 -11.20
N PHE A 36 -26.08 19.47 -11.92
CA PHE A 36 -25.83 20.85 -12.30
C PHE A 36 -25.73 21.82 -11.11
N GLU A 37 -26.54 21.63 -10.07
CA GLU A 37 -26.49 22.45 -8.84
C GLU A 37 -25.19 22.20 -8.05
N ARG A 38 -24.65 21.00 -8.10
CA ARG A 38 -23.49 20.60 -7.29
C ARG A 38 -22.16 20.72 -8.03
N TYR A 39 -22.15 20.46 -9.35
CA TYR A 39 -20.93 20.31 -10.14
C TYR A 39 -20.89 21.25 -11.36
N GLY A 40 -21.91 22.07 -11.62
CA GLY A 40 -22.02 22.89 -12.80
C GLY A 40 -22.29 22.13 -14.12
N CYS A 41 -22.15 20.80 -14.10
CA CYS A 41 -22.32 19.93 -15.27
C CYS A 41 -23.03 18.62 -14.90
N TYR A 42 -23.45 17.87 -15.94
CA TYR A 42 -23.96 16.50 -15.80
C TYR A 42 -23.09 15.54 -16.61
N LYS A 43 -22.67 14.45 -15.97
CA LYS A 43 -21.89 13.38 -16.61
C LYS A 43 -22.58 12.02 -16.44
N ASN A 44 -22.64 11.24 -17.51
CA ASN A 44 -23.13 9.87 -17.51
C ASN A 44 -22.21 8.98 -18.32
N ASP A 45 -21.28 8.34 -17.66
CA ASP A 45 -20.24 7.50 -18.27
C ASP A 45 -20.81 6.30 -19.04
N ARG A 46 -21.94 5.74 -18.59
CA ARG A 46 -22.59 4.60 -19.27
C ARG A 46 -23.20 4.96 -20.62
N ARG A 47 -23.54 6.24 -20.83
CA ARG A 47 -24.14 6.75 -22.05
C ARG A 47 -23.19 7.68 -22.83
N GLY A 48 -22.00 7.95 -22.31
CA GLY A 48 -21.02 8.86 -22.90
C GLY A 48 -21.53 10.33 -22.99
N ILE A 49 -22.45 10.74 -22.10
CA ILE A 49 -23.05 12.08 -22.14
C ILE A 49 -22.39 12.97 -21.09
N VAL A 50 -21.82 14.09 -21.53
CA VAL A 50 -21.44 15.22 -20.69
C VAL A 50 -22.20 16.43 -21.15
N ALA A 51 -22.79 17.22 -20.25
CA ALA A 51 -23.54 18.40 -20.59
C ALA A 51 -23.27 19.52 -19.59
N TYR A 52 -23.20 20.78 -20.09
CA TYR A 52 -22.94 22.01 -19.31
C TYR A 52 -23.76 23.19 -19.83
N TYR A 53 -23.82 24.27 -19.04
CA TYR A 53 -24.46 25.50 -19.49
C TYR A 53 -23.57 26.24 -20.50
N VAL A 54 -24.15 26.79 -21.55
CA VAL A 54 -23.43 27.49 -22.64
C VAL A 54 -22.63 28.70 -22.11
N ASP A 55 -23.04 29.27 -20.99
CA ASP A 55 -22.40 30.46 -20.39
C ASP A 55 -21.27 30.11 -19.39
N GLU A 56 -21.05 28.84 -19.15
CA GLU A 56 -20.03 28.31 -18.26
C GLU A 56 -19.22 27.26 -19.05
N GLU A 57 -18.24 27.70 -19.82
CA GLU A 57 -17.22 26.76 -20.28
C GLU A 57 -16.55 26.14 -19.05
N PRO A 58 -16.45 24.81 -18.95
CA PRO A 58 -15.80 24.17 -17.82
C PRO A 58 -14.29 24.38 -17.92
N GLU A 59 -13.80 25.56 -17.57
CA GLU A 59 -12.34 25.79 -17.45
C GLU A 59 -11.67 24.93 -16.37
N ASN A 60 -12.45 24.21 -15.54
CA ASN A 60 -11.88 23.64 -14.33
C ASN A 60 -12.00 22.12 -14.13
N VAL A 61 -12.77 21.38 -14.91
CA VAL A 61 -12.89 19.92 -14.66
C VAL A 61 -11.89 19.11 -15.49
N VAL A 62 -11.55 19.58 -16.66
CA VAL A 62 -10.50 18.96 -17.51
C VAL A 62 -9.13 19.34 -16.98
N SER A 63 -8.94 20.58 -16.48
CA SER A 63 -7.65 21.04 -15.96
C SER A 63 -7.19 20.31 -14.69
N VAL A 64 -8.08 19.97 -13.77
CA VAL A 64 -7.69 19.28 -12.53
C VAL A 64 -7.23 17.84 -12.82
N VAL A 65 -7.89 17.15 -13.73
CA VAL A 65 -7.47 15.79 -14.12
C VAL A 65 -6.20 15.85 -14.97
N ASP A 66 -6.06 16.86 -15.82
CA ASP A 66 -4.85 17.05 -16.65
C ASP A 66 -3.67 17.57 -15.82
N GLU A 67 -3.89 18.42 -14.82
CA GLU A 67 -2.85 18.87 -13.89
C GLU A 67 -2.37 17.73 -12.98
N GLU A 68 -3.27 16.93 -12.44
CA GLU A 68 -2.88 15.72 -11.71
C GLU A 68 -2.18 14.72 -12.64
N TYR A 69 -2.68 14.51 -13.85
CA TYR A 69 -2.04 13.63 -14.83
C TYR A 69 -0.65 14.11 -15.25
N GLU A 70 -0.44 15.41 -15.44
CA GLU A 70 0.88 15.99 -15.73
C GLU A 70 1.78 16.01 -14.49
N GLN A 71 1.26 16.22 -13.28
CA GLN A 71 2.00 15.97 -12.04
C GLN A 71 2.41 14.50 -11.93
N TRP A 72 1.56 13.58 -12.30
CA TRP A 72 1.88 12.16 -12.34
C TRP A 72 2.90 11.82 -13.42
N LYS A 73 2.85 12.49 -14.58
CA LYS A 73 3.90 12.40 -15.59
C LYS A 73 5.23 13.00 -15.10
N SER A 74 5.19 14.09 -14.32
CA SER A 74 6.39 14.70 -13.76
C SER A 74 6.99 13.86 -12.63
N LEU A 75 6.19 13.12 -11.86
CA LEU A 75 6.68 12.08 -10.94
C LEU A 75 7.38 10.92 -11.68
N ARG A 76 7.07 10.71 -12.98
CA ARG A 76 7.86 9.84 -13.87
C ARG A 76 9.24 10.40 -14.21
N SER A 77 9.45 11.70 -14.12
CA SER A 77 10.69 12.37 -14.55
C SER A 77 11.60 12.76 -13.39
N GLU A 78 11.15 12.68 -12.13
CA GLU A 78 12.04 12.82 -10.99
C GLU A 78 12.89 11.55 -10.88
N GLU A 79 14.04 11.68 -11.44
CA GLU A 79 15.10 10.75 -11.69
C GLU A 79 15.42 9.82 -10.52
N PHE A 80 14.91 8.61 -10.61
CA PHE A 80 15.75 7.50 -10.24
C PHE A 80 16.67 7.23 -11.45
N SER A 81 17.96 7.50 -11.32
CA SER A 81 18.95 7.04 -12.30
C SER A 81 19.08 5.52 -12.16
N TYR A 82 18.25 4.77 -12.85
CA TYR A 82 18.30 3.31 -12.85
C TYR A 82 18.98 2.80 -14.11
N VAL A 83 19.74 1.76 -13.92
CA VAL A 83 20.27 0.97 -15.03
C VAL A 83 19.10 0.26 -15.70
N LYS A 84 18.84 0.55 -16.96
CA LYS A 84 17.85 -0.14 -17.76
C LYS A 84 18.35 -1.57 -18.01
N ILE A 85 17.75 -2.53 -17.29
CA ILE A 85 18.04 -3.95 -17.49
C ILE A 85 17.00 -4.48 -18.46
N GLU A 86 17.43 -5.13 -19.54
CA GLU A 86 16.52 -5.78 -20.46
C GLU A 86 15.82 -6.95 -19.75
N PRO A 87 14.47 -7.03 -19.81
CA PRO A 87 13.75 -8.12 -19.18
C PRO A 87 14.23 -9.47 -19.77
N LYS A 88 14.71 -10.34 -18.89
CA LYS A 88 15.03 -11.71 -19.27
C LYS A 88 13.75 -12.54 -19.31
N PRO A 89 13.59 -13.48 -20.25
CA PRO A 89 12.51 -14.44 -20.20
C PRO A 89 12.60 -15.23 -18.89
N HIS A 90 11.50 -15.32 -18.15
CA HIS A 90 11.45 -16.04 -16.88
C HIS A 90 11.64 -17.53 -17.14
N SER A 91 12.61 -18.15 -16.51
CA SER A 91 12.80 -19.58 -16.53
C SER A 91 12.15 -20.22 -15.31
N VAL A 92 11.32 -21.22 -15.53
CA VAL A 92 10.77 -22.05 -14.45
C VAL A 92 11.95 -22.77 -13.78
N GLY A 93 12.11 -22.55 -12.48
CA GLY A 93 13.20 -23.20 -11.72
C GLY A 93 14.32 -22.30 -11.24
N SER A 94 14.12 -20.97 -11.31
CA SER A 94 15.10 -19.97 -10.89
C SER A 94 14.89 -19.47 -9.45
N ARG A 95 15.60 -18.43 -9.07
CA ARG A 95 15.52 -17.83 -7.75
C ARG A 95 14.38 -16.84 -7.63
N TYR A 96 13.64 -16.95 -6.55
CA TYR A 96 12.68 -15.94 -6.15
C TYR A 96 12.99 -15.40 -4.75
N ALA A 97 12.45 -14.24 -4.43
CA ALA A 97 12.61 -13.65 -3.12
C ALA A 97 11.27 -13.26 -2.52
N VAL A 98 11.20 -13.27 -1.20
CA VAL A 98 10.14 -12.66 -0.40
C VAL A 98 10.73 -11.44 0.28
N ALA A 99 10.24 -10.26 -0.05
CA ALA A 99 10.62 -9.00 0.59
C ALA A 99 9.43 -8.47 1.39
N LEU A 100 9.66 -8.18 2.65
CA LEU A 100 8.63 -7.67 3.54
C LEU A 100 8.68 -6.15 3.60
N PHE A 101 7.51 -5.53 3.64
CA PHE A 101 7.31 -4.11 3.85
C PHE A 101 6.17 -3.93 4.85
N SER A 102 6.44 -3.35 6.01
CA SER A 102 5.41 -3.10 7.02
C SER A 102 5.85 -2.05 8.03
N ASP A 103 4.92 -1.66 8.87
CA ASP A 103 5.16 -0.84 10.06
C ASP A 103 5.94 0.45 9.71
N ALA A 104 5.49 1.11 8.64
CA ALA A 104 6.07 2.37 8.19
C ALA A 104 5.56 3.54 9.00
N HIS A 105 4.26 3.55 9.37
CA HIS A 105 3.67 4.62 10.17
C HIS A 105 4.05 6.00 9.62
N ILE A 106 3.83 6.20 8.32
CA ILE A 106 4.45 7.27 7.52
C ILE A 106 4.17 8.69 8.05
N GLU A 107 3.05 8.89 8.72
CA GLU A 107 2.63 10.19 9.26
C GLU A 107 3.01 10.42 10.73
N GLU A 108 3.51 9.40 11.43
CA GLU A 108 3.89 9.53 12.85
C GLU A 108 5.12 10.43 13.03
N THR A 109 5.12 11.22 14.08
CA THR A 109 6.25 12.08 14.44
C THR A 109 6.95 11.54 15.68
N VAL A 110 8.25 11.27 15.57
CA VAL A 110 9.12 10.91 16.70
C VAL A 110 10.18 11.97 16.86
N THR A 111 10.19 12.66 18.00
CA THR A 111 11.22 13.64 18.33
C THR A 111 12.39 12.97 19.06
N LYS A 112 13.60 13.48 18.89
CA LYS A 112 14.78 12.95 19.61
C LYS A 112 14.58 12.94 21.12
N ASP A 113 13.92 13.96 21.64
CA ASP A 113 13.70 14.09 23.09
C ASP A 113 12.78 13.01 23.64
N SER A 114 11.76 12.61 22.88
CA SER A 114 10.81 11.57 23.30
C SER A 114 11.41 10.15 23.38
N VAL A 115 12.57 9.94 22.74
CA VAL A 115 13.25 8.63 22.65
C VAL A 115 14.73 8.69 23.03
N LEU A 116 15.12 9.61 23.93
CA LEU A 116 16.48 9.73 24.46
C LEU A 116 17.57 9.90 23.39
N GLY A 117 17.23 10.51 22.26
CA GLY A 117 18.15 10.72 21.14
C GLY A 117 18.35 9.53 20.21
N LEU A 118 17.67 8.41 20.45
CA LEU A 118 17.88 7.15 19.73
C LEU A 118 17.27 7.13 18.32
N ASN A 119 16.27 7.98 18.05
CA ASN A 119 15.61 8.06 16.75
C ASN A 119 15.03 9.45 16.50
N GLU A 120 14.76 9.73 15.26
CA GLU A 120 13.95 10.84 14.78
C GLU A 120 13.12 10.36 13.59
N TYR A 121 11.86 10.77 13.54
CA TYR A 121 10.97 10.36 12.48
C TYR A 121 9.93 11.43 12.17
N ASN A 122 9.64 11.61 10.91
CA ASN A 122 8.59 12.45 10.34
C ASN A 122 8.35 12.02 8.89
N VAL A 123 7.42 12.66 8.20
CA VAL A 123 7.03 12.31 6.83
C VAL A 123 8.22 12.31 5.85
N ASP A 124 9.13 13.28 5.95
CA ASP A 124 10.29 13.39 5.05
C ASP A 124 11.31 12.26 5.31
N ILE A 125 11.53 11.95 6.58
CA ILE A 125 12.39 10.83 6.98
C ILE A 125 11.76 9.50 6.56
N ALA A 126 10.44 9.34 6.71
CA ALA A 126 9.69 8.19 6.24
C ALA A 126 9.91 7.96 4.74
N GLU A 127 9.69 8.99 3.94
CA GLU A 127 9.90 8.93 2.49
C GLU A 127 11.35 8.57 2.13
N SER A 128 12.32 9.20 2.79
CA SER A 128 13.74 8.92 2.59
C SER A 128 14.08 7.45 2.90
N ARG A 129 13.59 6.93 4.04
CA ARG A 129 13.80 5.54 4.45
C ARG A 129 13.15 4.54 3.49
N ILE A 130 11.93 4.81 3.03
CA ILE A 130 11.23 3.96 2.07
C ILE A 130 11.97 3.96 0.72
N LYS A 131 12.41 5.12 0.24
CA LYS A 131 13.22 5.22 -0.97
C LYS A 131 14.54 4.43 -0.86
N ALA A 132 15.22 4.54 0.30
CA ALA A 132 16.42 3.77 0.58
C ALA A 132 16.15 2.26 0.59
N TYR A 133 15.04 1.83 1.19
CA TYR A 133 14.62 0.44 1.17
C TYR A 133 14.46 -0.10 -0.26
N PHE A 134 13.71 0.59 -1.13
CA PHE A 134 13.50 0.14 -2.51
C PHE A 134 14.82 0.08 -3.31
N ARG A 135 15.72 1.05 -3.13
CA ARG A 135 17.06 1.02 -3.76
C ARG A 135 17.86 -0.19 -3.32
N ASN A 136 17.93 -0.40 -2.01
CA ASN A 136 18.69 -1.50 -1.41
C ASN A 136 18.06 -2.85 -1.78
N LEU A 137 16.74 -2.94 -1.85
CA LEU A 137 16.00 -4.13 -2.27
C LEU A 137 16.35 -4.52 -3.71
N LEU A 138 16.30 -3.57 -4.65
CA LEU A 138 16.68 -3.84 -6.04
C LEU A 138 18.14 -4.33 -6.13
N SER A 139 19.05 -3.66 -5.44
CA SER A 139 20.47 -4.07 -5.41
C SER A 139 20.63 -5.50 -4.88
N CYS A 140 19.91 -5.86 -3.83
CA CYS A 140 19.91 -7.23 -3.30
C CYS A 140 19.34 -8.22 -4.33
N CYS A 141 18.20 -7.94 -4.93
CA CYS A 141 17.59 -8.82 -5.93
C CYS A 141 18.51 -9.09 -7.11
N LEU A 142 19.19 -8.05 -7.63
CA LEU A 142 20.13 -8.18 -8.73
C LEU A 142 21.38 -9.00 -8.34
N THR A 143 21.93 -8.75 -7.15
CA THR A 143 23.08 -9.49 -6.61
C THR A 143 22.76 -10.96 -6.42
N ASP A 144 21.58 -11.27 -5.91
CA ASP A 144 21.13 -12.63 -5.62
C ASP A 144 20.53 -13.33 -6.85
N LYS A 145 20.46 -12.63 -8.00
CA LYS A 145 19.91 -13.13 -9.27
C LYS A 145 18.44 -13.58 -9.12
N VAL A 146 17.66 -12.77 -8.43
CA VAL A 146 16.22 -12.98 -8.25
C VAL A 146 15.50 -12.62 -9.54
N GLU A 147 14.60 -13.48 -9.99
CA GLU A 147 13.74 -13.26 -11.16
C GLU A 147 12.33 -12.84 -10.74
N THR A 148 11.78 -13.49 -9.71
CA THR A 148 10.44 -13.20 -9.17
C THR A 148 10.55 -12.66 -7.74
N LEU A 149 9.92 -11.52 -7.51
CA LEU A 149 9.86 -10.86 -6.21
C LEU A 149 8.43 -10.91 -5.66
N TYR A 150 8.22 -11.65 -4.58
CA TYR A 150 7.02 -11.53 -3.75
C TYR A 150 7.19 -10.36 -2.81
N PHE A 151 6.63 -9.21 -3.18
CA PHE A 151 6.66 -7.99 -2.37
C PHE A 151 5.45 -7.97 -1.44
N ALA A 152 5.66 -8.25 -0.17
CA ALA A 152 4.58 -8.36 0.82
C ALA A 152 4.47 -7.08 1.66
N SER A 153 3.47 -6.27 1.35
CA SER A 153 3.03 -5.15 2.21
C SER A 153 2.14 -5.71 3.31
N LEU A 154 2.67 -5.79 4.53
CA LEU A 154 2.05 -6.50 5.65
C LEU A 154 1.32 -5.58 6.63
N GLY A 155 0.98 -4.36 6.21
CA GLY A 155 0.15 -3.44 6.98
C GLY A 155 0.94 -2.47 7.86
N ASP A 156 0.18 -1.62 8.55
CA ASP A 156 0.65 -0.50 9.35
C ASP A 156 1.61 0.42 8.57
N THR A 157 1.27 0.63 7.30
CA THR A 157 1.90 1.66 6.45
C THR A 157 1.56 3.04 6.97
N ILE A 158 0.35 3.20 7.53
CA ILE A 158 -0.12 4.41 8.20
C ILE A 158 -0.48 4.11 9.66
N SER A 159 -0.38 5.13 10.53
CA SER A 159 -0.76 5.05 11.95
C SER A 159 -2.26 5.29 12.18
N GLY A 160 -2.89 6.09 11.30
CA GLY A 160 -4.30 6.43 11.47
C GLY A 160 -4.59 7.16 12.79
N PHE A 161 -5.85 7.10 13.22
CA PHE A 161 -6.34 7.74 14.46
C PHE A 161 -6.96 6.73 15.42
N ILE A 162 -6.35 5.56 15.55
CA ILE A 162 -6.89 4.51 16.45
C ILE A 162 -6.63 4.80 17.93
N HIS A 163 -5.67 5.66 18.23
CA HIS A 163 -5.35 6.18 19.54
C HIS A 163 -5.44 7.70 19.51
N SER A 164 -5.98 8.30 20.57
CA SER A 164 -6.17 9.76 20.65
C SER A 164 -4.85 10.56 20.64
N GLU A 165 -3.74 9.96 21.02
CA GLU A 165 -2.41 10.55 20.95
C GLU A 165 -1.99 10.78 19.49
N LEU A 166 -2.31 9.84 18.60
CA LEU A 166 -1.93 9.93 17.20
C LEU A 166 -2.64 11.08 16.44
N GLU A 167 -3.82 11.51 16.88
CA GLU A 167 -4.48 12.69 16.31
C GLU A 167 -3.68 14.00 16.54
N GLN A 168 -2.85 14.03 17.59
CA GLN A 168 -2.07 15.22 17.96
C GLN A 168 -0.63 15.14 17.45
N GLU A 169 -0.10 13.93 17.30
CA GLU A 169 1.32 13.70 16.98
C GLU A 169 1.57 13.43 15.50
N ASN A 170 0.56 12.95 14.76
CA ASN A 170 0.71 12.68 13.34
C ASN A 170 0.87 13.97 12.52
N GLY A 171 1.86 13.98 11.63
CA GLY A 171 2.14 15.10 10.72
C GLY A 171 1.18 15.23 9.53
N LEU A 172 0.38 14.18 9.26
CA LEU A 172 -0.64 14.15 8.21
C LEU A 172 -1.93 13.54 8.76
N THR A 173 -3.05 13.89 8.13
CA THR A 173 -4.29 13.15 8.34
C THR A 173 -4.20 11.75 7.70
N PRO A 174 -5.00 10.76 8.13
CA PRO A 174 -4.99 9.43 7.54
C PRO A 174 -5.23 9.42 6.02
N SER A 175 -6.05 10.33 5.51
CA SER A 175 -6.32 10.46 4.08
C SER A 175 -5.10 10.97 3.31
N GLU A 176 -4.42 11.99 3.84
CA GLU A 176 -3.17 12.50 3.26
C GLU A 176 -2.06 11.45 3.32
N ALA A 177 -1.96 10.71 4.43
CA ALA A 177 -1.00 9.63 4.60
C ALA A 177 -1.21 8.51 3.55
N VAL A 178 -2.47 8.14 3.27
CA VAL A 178 -2.81 7.17 2.21
C VAL A 178 -2.33 7.67 0.84
N VAL A 179 -2.62 8.94 0.48
CA VAL A 179 -2.21 9.52 -0.80
C VAL A 179 -0.68 9.54 -0.91
N LYS A 180 0.01 9.94 0.16
CA LYS A 180 1.47 9.98 0.20
C LYS A 180 2.08 8.58 0.08
N ALA A 181 1.60 7.62 0.89
CA ALA A 181 2.09 6.24 0.90
C ALA A 181 1.89 5.54 -0.45
N GLN A 182 0.69 5.65 -1.06
CA GLN A 182 0.43 5.04 -2.36
C GLN A 182 1.36 5.56 -3.45
N SER A 183 1.63 6.88 -3.47
CA SER A 183 2.54 7.49 -4.45
C SER A 183 3.96 6.92 -4.32
N ILE A 184 4.48 6.84 -3.09
CA ILE A 184 5.83 6.32 -2.84
C ILE A 184 5.91 4.82 -3.21
N ILE A 185 4.91 4.02 -2.83
CA ILE A 185 4.89 2.58 -3.12
C ILE A 185 4.80 2.33 -4.63
N VAL A 186 3.93 3.04 -5.35
CA VAL A 186 3.84 2.91 -6.83
C VAL A 186 5.17 3.25 -7.48
N SER A 187 5.82 4.34 -7.06
CA SER A 187 7.14 4.71 -7.57
C SER A 187 8.19 3.64 -7.29
N GLY A 188 8.15 3.04 -6.10
CA GLY A 188 9.01 1.93 -5.72
C GLY A 188 8.76 0.67 -6.56
N LEU A 189 7.50 0.28 -6.77
CA LEU A 189 7.13 -0.86 -7.62
C LEU A 189 7.58 -0.65 -9.07
N LYS A 190 7.38 0.58 -9.59
CA LYS A 190 7.87 0.94 -10.92
C LYS A 190 9.39 0.80 -11.01
N TYR A 191 10.13 1.30 -10.01
CA TYR A 191 11.57 1.20 -9.95
C TYR A 191 12.06 -0.26 -9.95
N LEU A 192 11.39 -1.15 -9.20
CA LEU A 192 11.69 -2.58 -9.18
C LEU A 192 11.37 -3.27 -10.52
N SER A 193 10.22 -2.94 -11.12
CA SER A 193 9.79 -3.48 -12.42
C SER A 193 10.73 -3.03 -13.54
N ASP A 194 11.12 -1.75 -13.57
CA ASP A 194 12.11 -1.22 -14.53
C ASP A 194 13.50 -1.87 -14.32
N GLY A 195 13.77 -2.38 -13.11
CA GLY A 195 14.95 -3.21 -12.79
C GLY A 195 14.89 -4.64 -13.34
N GLY A 196 13.81 -5.03 -14.02
CA GLY A 196 13.64 -6.34 -14.68
C GLY A 196 13.06 -7.44 -13.78
N LEU A 197 12.50 -7.10 -12.63
CA LEU A 197 11.87 -8.07 -11.72
C LEU A 197 10.42 -8.32 -12.12
N ARG A 198 9.99 -9.58 -12.13
CA ARG A 198 8.59 -9.93 -12.03
C ARG A 198 8.12 -9.74 -10.61
N ILE A 199 7.07 -8.97 -10.41
CA ILE A 199 6.60 -8.59 -9.07
C ILE A 199 5.23 -9.20 -8.80
N VAL A 200 5.12 -9.88 -7.66
CA VAL A 200 3.84 -10.28 -7.07
C VAL A 200 3.65 -9.44 -5.80
N PHE A 201 2.74 -8.47 -5.87
CA PHE A 201 2.42 -7.62 -4.72
C PHE A 201 1.36 -8.29 -3.85
N ILE A 202 1.65 -8.45 -2.56
CA ILE A 202 0.74 -9.02 -1.57
C ILE A 202 0.37 -7.92 -0.58
N GLY A 203 -0.92 -7.55 -0.53
CA GLY A 203 -1.41 -6.44 0.32
C GLY A 203 -2.22 -6.94 1.51
N ILE A 204 -1.68 -6.86 2.71
CA ILE A 204 -2.33 -7.23 3.98
C ILE A 204 -2.55 -5.96 4.80
N CYS A 205 -3.78 -5.74 5.28
CA CYS A 205 -4.08 -4.59 6.12
C CYS A 205 -3.60 -4.79 7.55
N GLY A 206 -3.04 -3.74 8.14
CA GLY A 206 -2.66 -3.70 9.54
C GLY A 206 -3.82 -3.33 10.48
N ASN A 207 -3.52 -3.21 11.75
CA ASN A 207 -4.52 -2.82 12.75
C ASN A 207 -4.62 -1.29 12.92
N HIS A 208 -3.59 -0.54 12.56
CA HIS A 208 -3.58 0.92 12.68
C HIS A 208 -4.43 1.61 11.61
N SER A 209 -4.49 1.08 10.42
CA SER A 209 -5.24 1.65 9.29
C SER A 209 -6.76 1.45 9.36
N ARG A 210 -7.29 0.81 10.41
CA ARG A 210 -8.73 0.56 10.54
C ARG A 210 -9.54 1.84 10.73
N THR A 211 -10.73 1.89 10.14
CA THR A 211 -11.69 3.01 10.28
C THR A 211 -12.65 2.82 11.46
N THR A 212 -12.56 1.71 12.18
CA THR A 212 -13.46 1.33 13.27
C THR A 212 -12.76 1.43 14.62
N LYS A 213 -13.53 1.76 15.70
CA LYS A 213 -12.97 1.84 17.06
C LYS A 213 -12.41 0.50 17.56
N LYS A 214 -13.02 -0.61 17.13
CA LYS A 214 -12.60 -1.97 17.54
C LYS A 214 -12.33 -2.79 16.29
N ILE A 215 -11.40 -3.75 16.41
CA ILE A 215 -11.12 -4.74 15.38
C ILE A 215 -12.42 -5.50 15.05
N GLN A 216 -12.70 -5.64 13.77
CA GLN A 216 -13.81 -6.42 13.22
C GLN A 216 -13.22 -7.61 12.45
N HIS A 217 -13.73 -8.82 12.74
CA HIS A 217 -13.17 -10.03 12.15
C HIS A 217 -13.77 -10.41 10.79
N SER A 218 -15.06 -10.12 10.57
CA SER A 218 -15.73 -10.52 9.33
C SER A 218 -15.44 -9.63 8.14
N ASN A 219 -15.29 -8.32 8.36
CA ASN A 219 -15.10 -7.31 7.31
C ASN A 219 -13.95 -6.34 7.63
N GLY A 220 -13.11 -6.68 8.60
CA GLY A 220 -12.05 -5.79 9.10
C GLY A 220 -11.15 -5.27 7.99
N PHE A 221 -10.75 -6.14 7.07
CA PHE A 221 -9.92 -5.80 5.93
C PHE A 221 -10.52 -4.73 5.01
N LYS A 222 -11.87 -4.70 4.81
CA LYS A 222 -12.56 -3.66 4.02
C LYS A 222 -12.78 -2.36 4.80
N MET A 223 -12.74 -2.41 6.12
CA MET A 223 -12.87 -1.26 7.00
C MET A 223 -11.48 -0.70 7.34
N SER A 224 -10.63 -0.60 6.33
CA SER A 224 -9.24 -0.16 6.44
C SER A 224 -8.88 0.83 5.34
N TYR A 225 -8.17 1.88 5.69
CA TYR A 225 -7.57 2.82 4.73
C TYR A 225 -6.57 2.11 3.81
N GLU A 226 -5.83 1.13 4.30
CA GLU A 226 -4.87 0.37 3.50
C GLU A 226 -5.54 -0.48 2.44
N TRP A 227 -6.74 -1.01 2.68
CA TRP A 227 -7.47 -1.72 1.63
C TRP A 227 -7.75 -0.80 0.43
N ILE A 228 -8.20 0.44 0.71
CA ILE A 228 -8.43 1.45 -0.35
C ILE A 228 -7.11 1.79 -1.02
N MET A 229 -6.05 1.98 -0.25
CA MET A 229 -4.70 2.26 -0.75
C MET A 229 -4.21 1.17 -1.71
N TYR A 230 -4.34 -0.10 -1.36
CA TYR A 230 -3.91 -1.22 -2.21
C TYR A 230 -4.73 -1.34 -3.49
N GLN A 231 -6.05 -1.10 -3.43
CA GLN A 231 -6.88 -1.04 -4.64
C GLN A 231 -6.46 0.10 -5.57
N ASN A 232 -6.14 1.26 -5.00
CA ASN A 232 -5.64 2.40 -5.77
C ASN A 232 -4.26 2.11 -6.37
N ILE A 233 -3.32 1.56 -5.60
CA ILE A 233 -2.00 1.15 -6.11
C ILE A 233 -2.15 0.23 -7.31
N LYS A 234 -3.01 -0.79 -7.22
CA LYS A 234 -3.30 -1.68 -8.34
C LYS A 234 -3.78 -0.92 -9.57
N ASN A 235 -4.81 -0.08 -9.41
CA ASN A 235 -5.37 0.70 -10.52
C ASN A 235 -4.33 1.65 -11.13
N ILE A 236 -3.51 2.27 -10.31
CA ILE A 236 -2.45 3.17 -10.77
C ILE A 236 -1.39 2.41 -11.57
N CYS A 237 -0.92 1.26 -11.06
CA CYS A 237 0.04 0.43 -11.77
C CYS A 237 -0.49 0.01 -13.14
N GLU A 238 -1.78 -0.37 -13.24
CA GLU A 238 -2.43 -0.69 -14.52
C GLU A 238 -2.43 0.52 -15.46
N ILE A 239 -2.80 1.71 -14.98
CA ILE A 239 -2.84 2.94 -15.79
C ILE A 239 -1.45 3.37 -16.29
N VAL A 240 -0.44 3.29 -15.41
CA VAL A 240 0.93 3.73 -15.76
C VAL A 240 1.77 2.63 -16.44
N GLY A 241 1.20 1.45 -16.65
CA GLY A 241 1.83 0.34 -17.35
C GLY A 241 2.97 -0.31 -16.56
N VAL A 242 2.87 -0.38 -15.24
CA VAL A 242 3.78 -1.15 -14.39
C VAL A 242 3.24 -2.57 -14.26
N ASP A 243 4.01 -3.55 -14.72
CA ASP A 243 3.61 -4.96 -14.69
C ASP A 243 3.81 -5.53 -13.28
N VAL A 244 2.70 -5.70 -12.57
CA VAL A 244 2.65 -6.24 -11.20
C VAL A 244 1.42 -7.13 -11.06
N GLU A 245 1.61 -8.35 -10.60
CA GLU A 245 0.53 -9.23 -10.17
C GLU A 245 0.09 -8.87 -8.75
N PHE A 246 -1.22 -8.70 -8.51
CA PHE A 246 -1.74 -8.28 -7.21
C PHE A 246 -2.53 -9.37 -6.49
N VAL A 247 -2.13 -9.65 -5.25
CA VAL A 247 -2.84 -10.50 -4.30
C VAL A 247 -3.33 -9.61 -3.15
N ILE A 248 -4.56 -9.12 -3.24
CA ILE A 248 -5.23 -8.34 -2.19
C ILE A 248 -6.38 -9.19 -1.67
N PRO A 249 -6.22 -9.89 -0.54
CA PRO A 249 -7.18 -10.88 -0.08
C PRO A 249 -8.46 -10.22 0.46
N ASN A 250 -9.57 -10.95 0.37
CA ASN A 250 -10.80 -10.60 1.08
C ASN A 250 -10.83 -11.20 2.50
N SER A 251 -9.69 -11.18 3.18
CA SER A 251 -9.47 -11.71 4.53
C SER A 251 -8.31 -10.98 5.21
N GLU A 252 -8.08 -11.26 6.47
CA GLU A 252 -6.95 -10.71 7.25
C GLU A 252 -5.61 -11.37 6.93
N MET A 253 -5.60 -12.37 6.03
CA MET A 253 -4.39 -13.07 5.60
C MET A 253 -4.47 -13.44 4.13
N ALA A 254 -3.31 -13.61 3.50
CA ALA A 254 -3.17 -14.26 2.21
C ALA A 254 -2.47 -15.61 2.35
N VAL A 255 -2.92 -16.59 1.59
CA VAL A 255 -2.21 -17.86 1.37
C VAL A 255 -1.76 -17.84 -0.09
N VAL A 256 -0.46 -17.96 -0.31
CA VAL A 256 0.15 -17.88 -1.63
C VAL A 256 0.96 -19.15 -1.88
N ASP A 257 0.64 -19.84 -2.94
CA ASP A 257 1.43 -20.97 -3.43
C ASP A 257 2.44 -20.45 -4.46
N THR A 258 3.71 -20.74 -4.25
CA THR A 258 4.78 -20.40 -5.19
C THR A 258 4.89 -21.41 -6.32
N GLU A 259 5.57 -21.05 -7.40
CA GLU A 259 5.72 -21.92 -8.58
C GLU A 259 6.42 -23.26 -8.29
N ASP A 260 7.23 -23.32 -7.24
CA ASP A 260 7.90 -24.53 -6.78
C ASP A 260 7.10 -25.33 -5.74
N GLY A 261 5.84 -24.94 -5.52
CA GLY A 261 4.88 -25.67 -4.67
C GLY A 261 4.99 -25.36 -3.18
N ARG A 262 5.78 -24.39 -2.77
CA ARG A 262 5.77 -23.91 -1.38
C ARG A 262 4.56 -23.05 -1.11
N ARG A 263 4.04 -23.15 0.10
CA ARG A 263 2.88 -22.39 0.56
C ARG A 263 3.27 -21.43 1.66
N PHE A 264 3.08 -20.15 1.40
CA PHE A 264 3.35 -19.08 2.35
C PHE A 264 2.08 -18.42 2.84
N ILE A 265 2.05 -18.11 4.14
CA ILE A 265 0.99 -17.29 4.75
C ILE A 265 1.55 -15.92 5.03
N PHE A 266 0.79 -14.90 4.62
CA PHE A 266 1.07 -13.50 4.90
C PHE A 266 -0.03 -12.94 5.79
N VAL A 267 0.35 -12.31 6.90
CA VAL A 267 -0.58 -11.74 7.89
C VAL A 267 0.09 -10.55 8.56
N HIS A 268 -0.68 -9.59 9.09
CA HIS A 268 -0.06 -8.47 9.79
C HIS A 268 0.59 -8.92 11.11
N GLY A 269 -0.11 -9.63 11.97
CA GLY A 269 0.47 -10.17 13.21
C GLY A 269 -0.29 -9.85 14.50
N TYR A 270 -1.19 -8.87 14.52
CA TYR A 270 -1.94 -8.48 15.73
C TYR A 270 -2.84 -9.59 16.28
N GLN A 271 -3.10 -10.63 15.51
CA GLN A 271 -3.83 -11.81 15.93
C GLN A 271 -3.05 -12.64 16.95
N ILE A 272 -1.72 -12.48 17.01
CA ILE A 272 -0.85 -13.18 17.95
C ILE A 272 -0.92 -12.45 19.29
N LYS A 273 -1.75 -12.96 20.17
CA LYS A 273 -1.76 -12.49 21.56
C LYS A 273 -0.50 -13.05 22.24
N SER A 274 0.52 -12.21 22.41
CA SER A 274 1.56 -12.49 23.37
C SER A 274 0.87 -12.45 24.74
N SER A 275 0.60 -13.62 25.31
CA SER A 275 0.09 -13.70 26.67
C SER A 275 1.16 -13.17 27.60
N GLY A 276 1.05 -11.91 27.94
CA GLY A 276 1.75 -11.22 29.00
C GLY A 276 3.25 -11.39 29.00
N THR A 277 3.89 -10.27 28.88
CA THR A 277 5.04 -9.92 29.68
C THR A 277 6.13 -10.96 29.79
N ASN A 278 7.28 -10.62 29.20
CA ASN A 278 8.54 -10.97 29.82
C ASN A 278 8.86 -12.45 29.99
N THR A 279 8.45 -13.27 29.03
CA THR A 279 9.15 -14.54 28.95
C THR A 279 10.49 -14.28 28.30
N VAL A 280 11.56 -14.80 28.88
CA VAL A 280 12.94 -14.76 28.37
C VAL A 280 13.04 -15.12 26.87
N CYS A 281 12.00 -15.71 26.31
CA CYS A 281 11.91 -16.18 24.92
C CYS A 281 11.11 -15.24 23.99
N GLY A 282 10.62 -14.09 24.46
CA GLY A 282 9.89 -13.13 23.61
C GLY A 282 8.68 -13.74 22.89
N ILE A 283 8.54 -13.43 21.60
CA ILE A 283 7.41 -13.88 20.75
C ILE A 283 7.57 -15.33 20.22
N TYR A 284 8.76 -15.94 20.33
CA TYR A 284 9.06 -17.25 19.73
C TYR A 284 8.07 -18.37 20.09
N PRO A 285 7.67 -18.57 21.37
CA PRO A 285 6.72 -19.61 21.72
C PRO A 285 5.33 -19.37 21.10
N ALA A 286 4.92 -18.10 20.97
CA ALA A 286 3.64 -17.75 20.36
C ALA A 286 3.65 -18.02 18.85
N LEU A 287 4.73 -17.65 18.15
CA LEU A 287 4.93 -17.93 16.73
C LEU A 287 4.89 -19.43 16.44
N ASN A 288 5.65 -20.23 17.21
CA ASN A 288 5.65 -21.68 17.02
C ASN A 288 4.26 -22.30 17.25
N ARG A 289 3.56 -21.88 18.30
CA ARG A 289 2.17 -22.35 18.53
C ARG A 289 1.23 -21.97 17.39
N LEU A 290 1.37 -20.77 16.84
CA LEU A 290 0.57 -20.32 15.71
C LEU A 290 0.87 -21.16 14.47
N ALA A 291 2.15 -21.33 14.14
CA ALA A 291 2.59 -22.12 13.01
C ALA A 291 2.05 -23.56 13.09
N MET A 292 2.22 -24.23 14.21
CA MET A 292 1.68 -25.58 14.43
C MET A 292 0.15 -25.66 14.36
N LYS A 293 -0.55 -24.60 14.79
CA LYS A 293 -2.02 -24.56 14.74
C LYS A 293 -2.51 -24.37 13.30
N TRP A 294 -1.89 -23.49 12.55
CA TRP A 294 -2.28 -23.19 11.17
C TRP A 294 -1.85 -24.28 10.20
N ASP A 295 -0.74 -24.95 10.47
CA ASP A 295 -0.28 -26.08 9.67
C ASP A 295 -1.32 -27.18 9.50
N ARG A 296 -2.11 -27.43 10.55
CA ARG A 296 -3.23 -28.40 10.50
C ARG A 296 -4.33 -28.05 9.47
N THR A 297 -4.40 -26.77 9.06
CA THR A 297 -5.44 -26.28 8.16
C THR A 297 -4.88 -25.93 6.80
N PHE A 298 -3.73 -25.27 6.78
CA PHE A 298 -3.18 -24.67 5.57
C PHE A 298 -1.99 -25.43 5.00
N HIS A 299 -1.31 -26.25 5.81
CA HIS A 299 -0.08 -27.00 5.42
C HIS A 299 0.97 -26.05 4.84
N GLN A 300 1.21 -24.92 5.54
CA GLN A 300 2.15 -23.91 5.10
C GLN A 300 3.61 -24.25 5.42
N ASP A 301 4.50 -23.85 4.55
CA ASP A 301 5.94 -23.92 4.76
C ASP A 301 6.44 -22.81 5.69
N LYS A 302 5.88 -21.60 5.53
CA LYS A 302 6.31 -20.44 6.33
C LYS A 302 5.23 -19.37 6.48
N ILE A 303 5.31 -18.62 7.59
CA ILE A 303 4.44 -17.48 7.90
C ILE A 303 5.28 -16.20 7.89
N TYR A 304 4.80 -15.17 7.20
CA TYR A 304 5.40 -13.83 7.16
C TYR A 304 4.47 -12.83 7.84
N LEU A 305 5.03 -12.03 8.75
CA LEU A 305 4.24 -11.07 9.53
C LEU A 305 5.04 -9.82 9.93
N GLY A 306 4.35 -8.71 10.20
CA GLY A 306 4.85 -7.45 10.75
C GLY A 306 4.48 -7.27 12.22
N HIS A 307 3.99 -6.08 12.58
CA HIS A 307 3.37 -5.71 13.87
C HIS A 307 4.33 -5.60 15.05
N PHE A 308 5.35 -6.42 15.13
CA PHE A 308 6.22 -6.49 16.32
C PHE A 308 7.44 -5.58 16.24
N HIS A 309 7.63 -4.88 15.14
CA HIS A 309 8.74 -3.96 14.87
C HIS A 309 10.14 -4.57 15.12
N SER A 310 10.26 -5.88 15.00
CA SER A 310 11.49 -6.63 15.31
C SER A 310 11.79 -7.63 14.21
N CYS A 311 13.01 -7.59 13.70
CA CYS A 311 13.46 -8.50 12.67
C CYS A 311 13.84 -9.88 13.29
N VAL A 312 12.96 -10.85 13.11
CA VAL A 312 13.16 -12.23 13.61
C VAL A 312 12.88 -13.23 12.52
N SER A 313 13.74 -14.22 12.32
CA SER A 313 13.46 -15.36 11.44
C SER A 313 13.68 -16.66 12.18
N ILE A 314 12.69 -17.53 12.10
CA ILE A 314 12.74 -18.93 12.54
C ILE A 314 12.32 -19.83 11.36
N PRO A 315 12.55 -21.14 11.41
CA PRO A 315 12.22 -22.01 10.28
C PRO A 315 10.77 -21.88 9.79
N THR A 316 9.82 -21.68 10.71
CA THR A 316 8.38 -21.66 10.42
C THR A 316 7.79 -20.27 10.25
N ALA A 317 8.51 -19.19 10.59
CA ALA A 317 8.00 -17.83 10.51
C ALA A 317 9.11 -16.78 10.39
N THR A 318 8.80 -15.69 9.71
CA THR A 318 9.64 -14.47 9.67
C THR A 318 8.81 -13.26 10.07
N VAL A 319 9.29 -12.57 11.09
CA VAL A 319 8.73 -11.31 11.60
C VAL A 319 9.53 -10.16 11.01
N ASN A 320 8.82 -9.18 10.51
CA ASN A 320 9.42 -8.01 9.91
C ASN A 320 9.80 -6.95 10.96
N GLY A 321 10.82 -6.16 10.64
CA GLY A 321 11.14 -4.94 11.37
C GLY A 321 10.20 -3.79 11.01
N SER A 322 10.58 -2.57 11.38
CA SER A 322 9.80 -1.37 11.07
C SER A 322 10.61 -0.34 10.28
N ILE A 323 9.91 0.52 9.55
CA ILE A 323 10.50 1.71 8.90
C ILE A 323 10.58 2.87 9.88
N ILE A 324 9.56 3.02 10.74
CA ILE A 324 9.57 4.06 11.77
C ILE A 324 10.75 3.90 12.73
N GLY A 325 11.16 2.68 13.07
CA GLY A 325 12.19 2.40 14.04
C GLY A 325 11.70 2.59 15.49
N PHE A 326 12.60 3.01 16.37
CA PHE A 326 12.34 3.14 17.81
C PHE A 326 11.52 4.39 18.12
N ASN A 327 10.34 4.22 18.73
CA ASN A 327 9.43 5.32 19.10
C ASN A 327 9.10 5.31 20.60
N ALA A 328 8.30 6.27 21.06
CA ALA A 328 7.93 6.42 22.46
C ALA A 328 7.19 5.19 23.01
N PHE A 329 6.35 4.54 22.20
CA PHE A 329 5.67 3.30 22.56
C PHE A 329 6.68 2.16 22.82
N ALA A 330 7.68 2.01 21.96
CA ALA A 330 8.73 1.01 22.11
C ALA A 330 9.57 1.26 23.37
N LEU A 331 9.92 2.52 23.64
CA LEU A 331 10.64 2.92 24.84
C LEU A 331 9.83 2.60 26.12
N SER A 332 8.55 2.99 26.14
CA SER A 332 7.67 2.78 27.31
C SER A 332 7.40 1.31 27.61
N ASN A 333 7.43 0.45 26.57
CA ASN A 333 7.21 -0.99 26.72
C ASN A 333 8.51 -1.82 26.84
N GLY A 334 9.68 -1.12 26.88
CA GLY A 334 10.97 -1.80 27.05
C GLY A 334 11.40 -2.66 25.86
N PHE A 335 11.02 -2.26 24.65
CA PHE A 335 11.46 -2.96 23.43
C PHE A 335 12.92 -2.61 23.14
N ALA A 336 13.60 -3.54 22.46
CA ALA A 336 14.95 -3.28 22.00
C ALA A 336 14.96 -2.20 20.92
N CYS A 337 15.94 -1.30 20.97
CA CYS A 337 16.17 -0.34 19.90
C CYS A 337 16.83 -1.08 18.72
N GLU A 338 16.07 -1.29 17.64
CA GLU A 338 16.58 -1.82 16.38
C GLU A 338 16.72 -0.69 15.35
N GLU A 339 17.72 -0.81 14.47
CA GLU A 339 17.82 0.06 13.30
C GLU A 339 16.67 -0.24 12.33
N PRO A 340 16.07 0.80 11.70
CA PRO A 340 15.02 0.61 10.70
C PRO A 340 15.47 -0.34 9.58
N ALA A 341 14.79 -1.45 9.49
CA ALA A 341 15.09 -2.50 8.51
C ALA A 341 13.87 -3.33 8.19
N GLN A 342 13.90 -3.98 7.03
CA GLN A 342 12.86 -4.88 6.55
C GLN A 342 13.50 -6.23 6.19
N MET A 343 12.75 -7.32 6.39
CA MET A 343 13.25 -8.66 6.14
C MET A 343 13.16 -9.04 4.66
N TYR A 344 14.15 -9.80 4.22
CA TYR A 344 14.28 -10.27 2.86
C TYR A 344 14.82 -11.71 2.87
N GLU A 345 14.16 -12.59 2.13
CA GLU A 345 14.54 -13.99 2.02
C GLU A 345 14.60 -14.44 0.56
N VAL A 346 15.63 -15.17 0.21
CA VAL A 346 15.82 -15.72 -1.14
C VAL A 346 15.66 -17.22 -1.11
N TYR A 347 14.92 -17.71 -2.06
CA TYR A 347 14.68 -19.14 -2.30
C TYR A 347 15.21 -19.54 -3.67
N ASP A 348 15.68 -20.77 -3.72
CA ASP A 348 15.94 -21.49 -4.97
C ASP A 348 14.95 -22.65 -5.07
N SER A 349 14.29 -22.78 -6.20
CA SER A 349 13.23 -23.76 -6.39
C SER A 349 13.68 -25.22 -6.19
N GLY A 350 14.95 -25.52 -6.43
CA GLY A 350 15.52 -26.85 -6.24
C GLY A 350 16.10 -27.14 -4.85
N VAL A 351 16.45 -26.07 -4.09
CA VAL A 351 17.18 -26.18 -2.83
C VAL A 351 16.34 -25.73 -1.62
N GLY A 352 15.51 -24.71 -1.78
CA GLY A 352 14.75 -24.09 -0.71
C GLY A 352 15.28 -22.72 -0.29
N LEU A 353 15.13 -22.37 0.98
CA LEU A 353 15.63 -21.10 1.53
C LEU A 353 17.16 -21.05 1.45
N LEU A 354 17.69 -20.09 0.70
CA LEU A 354 19.14 -19.89 0.54
C LEU A 354 19.70 -18.93 1.59
N LEU A 355 18.99 -17.82 1.82
CA LEU A 355 19.46 -16.80 2.75
C LEU A 355 18.29 -16.01 3.33
N THR A 356 18.54 -15.46 4.50
CA THR A 356 17.70 -14.45 5.17
C THR A 356 18.58 -13.27 5.54
N ARG A 357 18.15 -12.06 5.23
CA ARG A 357 18.87 -10.83 5.64
C ARG A 357 17.93 -9.68 5.97
N LYS A 358 18.47 -8.68 6.65
CA LYS A 358 17.84 -7.37 6.83
C LYS A 358 18.23 -6.45 5.68
N ILE A 359 17.27 -5.72 5.13
CA ILE A 359 17.49 -4.58 4.25
C ILE A 359 17.31 -3.33 5.09
N TYR A 360 18.39 -2.61 5.32
CA TYR A 360 18.37 -1.38 6.11
C TYR A 360 17.76 -0.22 5.32
N CYS A 361 16.98 0.61 6.00
CA CYS A 361 16.25 1.74 5.44
C CYS A 361 17.05 3.05 5.55
N LYS A 362 18.31 3.03 5.16
CA LYS A 362 19.23 4.18 5.22
C LYS A 362 20.18 4.24 4.03
#